data_1fb1df7728f48d3bd1fd90ed0f767197
#
_entry.id   1fb1df7728f48d3bd1fd90ed0f767197
#
_cell.length_a   1.000
_cell.length_b   1.000
_cell.length_c   1.000
_cell.angle_alpha   90.00
_cell.angle_beta   90.00
_cell.angle_gamma   90.00
#
_symmetry.space_group_name_H-M   'P 1'
#
loop_
_entity.id
_entity.type
_entity.pdbx_description
1 polymer ?
#
loop_
_entity_poly.entity_id
_entity_poly.type
_entity_poly.pdbx_seq_one_letter_code
_entity_poly.pdbx_strand_id
1 'polypeptide(L)'
;MINYNTKLLFHQKVGGFNLSDVLMTIREMCDEFNVTPRTLRFYESKELIFPIRTGQRRSYTHQDRGRLKLILQGKRFGFALEDIRQLLNLYNLGDQRYTQYLRTIEKARERLKTMISQRDELSEAIEDLKEHILQGEKELSKMNEKPIITT
;
A
#
# COMPACT_ATOMS: atom_id res chain seq x y z
N MET A 1 0.76 16.61 -11.02
CA MET A 1 0.31 15.94 -12.27
C MET A 1 0.53 14.45 -12.09
N ILE A 2 -0.52 13.70 -11.83
CA ILE A 2 -0.47 12.23 -11.68
C ILE A 2 -0.69 11.67 -13.06
N ASN A 3 0.33 10.99 -13.57
CA ASN A 3 0.36 10.43 -14.92
C ASN A 3 -0.49 9.15 -14.98
N TYR A 4 -1.70 9.27 -15.56
CA TYR A 4 -2.63 8.16 -15.78
C TYR A 4 -2.20 7.33 -17.00
N ASN A 5 -1.11 6.60 -16.92
CA ASN A 5 -0.72 5.68 -17.99
C ASN A 5 -0.78 4.21 -17.53
N THR A 6 -1.93 3.82 -16.94
CA THR A 6 -2.16 2.44 -16.48
C THR A 6 -2.79 1.55 -17.58
N LYS A 7 -2.97 2.06 -18.79
CA LYS A 7 -3.70 1.37 -19.86
C LYS A 7 -2.83 0.54 -20.80
N LEU A 8 -1.50 0.49 -20.61
CA LEU A 8 -0.56 -0.04 -21.60
C LEU A 8 0.30 -1.23 -21.16
N LEU A 9 -0.06 -1.92 -20.06
CA LEU A 9 0.76 -3.06 -19.60
C LEU A 9 0.26 -4.44 -20.03
N PHE A 10 -0.78 -4.54 -20.86
CA PHE A 10 -1.37 -5.83 -21.22
C PHE A 10 -1.20 -6.29 -22.67
N HIS A 11 -0.58 -5.51 -23.55
CA HIS A 11 -0.34 -5.94 -24.95
C HIS A 11 0.92 -5.28 -25.53
N GLN A 12 2.10 -5.74 -25.13
CA GLN A 12 3.28 -5.58 -25.99
C GLN A 12 3.86 -6.95 -26.32
N LYS A 13 3.53 -7.44 -27.51
CA LYS A 13 4.33 -8.44 -28.20
C LYS A 13 5.59 -7.74 -28.71
N VAL A 14 6.72 -8.02 -28.09
CA VAL A 14 8.03 -7.67 -28.64
C VAL A 14 8.75 -8.98 -28.96
N GLY A 15 8.84 -9.29 -30.26
CA GLY A 15 9.75 -10.31 -30.79
C GLY A 15 9.57 -11.72 -30.22
N GLY A 16 8.44 -12.41 -30.46
CA GLY A 16 8.35 -13.86 -30.32
C GLY A 16 8.43 -14.45 -28.88
N PHE A 17 8.79 -13.67 -27.89
CA PHE A 17 8.75 -14.06 -26.48
C PHE A 17 7.50 -13.43 -25.84
N ASN A 18 6.62 -14.29 -25.35
CA ASN A 18 5.52 -13.86 -24.48
C ASN A 18 6.13 -13.46 -23.15
N LEU A 19 6.10 -12.17 -22.77
CA LEU A 19 6.49 -11.70 -21.44
C LEU A 19 5.67 -12.36 -20.30
N SER A 20 4.58 -13.06 -20.66
CA SER A 20 3.78 -13.87 -19.75
C SER A 20 4.45 -15.17 -19.30
N ASP A 21 5.54 -15.60 -19.96
CA ASP A 21 6.16 -16.89 -19.72
C ASP A 21 7.40 -16.83 -18.80
N VAL A 22 7.81 -15.64 -18.39
CA VAL A 22 8.90 -15.49 -17.41
C VAL A 22 8.36 -15.72 -16.00
N LEU A 23 8.56 -16.93 -15.51
CA LEU A 23 8.25 -17.30 -14.13
C LEU A 23 9.30 -16.74 -13.19
N MET A 24 8.87 -16.09 -12.14
CA MET A 24 9.74 -15.58 -11.08
C MET A 24 9.80 -16.57 -9.89
N THR A 25 10.96 -16.70 -9.31
CA THR A 25 11.15 -17.41 -8.05
C THR A 25 10.63 -16.59 -6.87
N ILE A 26 10.42 -17.23 -5.72
CA ILE A 26 10.04 -16.52 -4.49
C ILE A 26 11.08 -15.47 -4.09
N ARG A 27 12.36 -15.72 -4.36
CA ARG A 27 13.45 -14.78 -4.06
C ARG A 27 13.36 -13.52 -4.92
N GLU A 28 13.21 -13.70 -6.23
CA GLU A 28 13.06 -12.57 -7.17
C GLU A 28 11.84 -11.72 -6.83
N MET A 29 10.70 -12.35 -6.47
CA MET A 29 9.51 -11.62 -6.01
C MET A 29 9.78 -10.85 -4.71
N CYS A 30 10.50 -11.44 -3.76
CA CYS A 30 10.86 -10.77 -2.52
C CYS A 30 11.76 -9.58 -2.75
N ASP A 31 12.77 -9.74 -3.61
CA ASP A 31 13.75 -8.70 -3.92
C ASP A 31 13.09 -7.53 -4.68
N GLU A 32 12.23 -7.83 -5.66
CA GLU A 32 11.54 -6.79 -6.44
C GLU A 32 10.57 -5.95 -5.60
N PHE A 33 9.80 -6.60 -4.73
CA PHE A 33 8.72 -5.93 -3.99
C PHE A 33 9.09 -5.59 -2.54
N ASN A 34 10.32 -5.86 -2.13
CA ASN A 34 10.80 -5.67 -0.76
C ASN A 34 9.87 -6.33 0.28
N VAL A 35 9.51 -7.59 0.04
CA VAL A 35 8.66 -8.39 0.92
C VAL A 35 9.38 -9.66 1.35
N THR A 36 8.88 -10.30 2.41
CA THR A 36 9.46 -11.56 2.90
C THR A 36 8.80 -12.77 2.25
N PRO A 37 9.48 -13.94 2.19
CA PRO A 37 8.85 -15.19 1.77
C PRO A 37 7.61 -15.56 2.60
N ARG A 38 7.60 -15.17 3.88
CA ARG A 38 6.46 -15.35 4.78
C ARG A 38 5.25 -14.53 4.31
N THR A 39 5.48 -13.31 3.88
CA THR A 39 4.44 -12.42 3.35
C THR A 39 3.81 -13.02 2.09
N LEU A 40 4.62 -13.53 1.16
CA LEU A 40 4.09 -14.16 -0.06
C LEU A 40 3.28 -15.42 0.24
N ARG A 41 3.75 -16.28 1.15
CA ARG A 41 3.00 -17.47 1.57
C ARG A 41 1.69 -17.10 2.28
N PHE A 42 1.69 -16.02 3.05
CA PHE A 42 0.48 -15.49 3.66
C PHE A 42 -0.53 -15.03 2.61
N TYR A 43 -0.10 -14.27 1.59
CA TYR A 43 -1.01 -13.85 0.51
C TYR A 43 -1.50 -15.03 -0.34
N GLU A 44 -0.68 -16.07 -0.54
CA GLU A 44 -1.11 -17.32 -1.15
C GLU A 44 -2.19 -18.00 -0.30
N SER A 45 -2.00 -18.12 1.03
CA SER A 45 -2.99 -18.71 1.94
C SER A 45 -4.30 -17.93 2.04
N LYS A 46 -4.29 -16.65 1.65
CA LYS A 46 -5.46 -15.79 1.56
C LYS A 46 -6.06 -15.71 0.15
N GLU A 47 -5.59 -16.56 -0.76
CA GLU A 47 -6.08 -16.61 -2.14
C GLU A 47 -5.95 -15.27 -2.89
N LEU A 48 -4.92 -14.50 -2.54
CA LEU A 48 -4.62 -13.22 -3.19
C LEU A 48 -3.66 -13.38 -4.37
N ILE A 49 -2.74 -14.35 -4.30
CA ILE A 49 -1.81 -14.75 -5.37
C ILE A 49 -1.83 -16.27 -5.53
N PHE A 50 -1.51 -16.77 -6.72
CA PHE A 50 -1.67 -18.18 -7.09
C PHE A 50 -0.42 -18.74 -7.76
N PRO A 51 0.71 -18.89 -7.02
CA PRO A 51 1.94 -19.39 -7.62
C PRO A 51 1.77 -20.83 -8.10
N ILE A 52 2.43 -21.13 -9.22
CA ILE A 52 2.55 -22.48 -9.72
C ILE A 52 3.46 -23.27 -8.78
N ARG A 53 2.97 -24.41 -8.31
CA ARG A 53 3.75 -25.31 -7.42
C ARG A 53 4.34 -26.48 -8.19
N THR A 54 5.65 -26.66 -8.05
CA THR A 54 6.36 -27.85 -8.53
C THR A 54 7.10 -28.46 -7.33
N GLY A 55 6.48 -29.43 -6.68
CA GLY A 55 6.93 -29.94 -5.38
C GLY A 55 6.91 -28.82 -4.31
N GLN A 56 8.05 -28.56 -3.72
CA GLN A 56 8.19 -27.49 -2.71
C GLN A 56 8.48 -26.11 -3.31
N ARG A 57 8.74 -26.03 -4.62
CA ARG A 57 9.06 -24.77 -5.30
C ARG A 57 7.80 -24.03 -5.70
N ARG A 58 7.87 -22.71 -5.58
CA ARG A 58 6.86 -21.75 -6.03
C ARG A 58 7.41 -20.92 -7.16
N SER A 59 6.67 -20.82 -8.25
CA SER A 59 6.97 -20.00 -9.40
C SER A 59 5.82 -19.04 -9.62
N TYR A 60 6.11 -17.76 -9.71
CA TYR A 60 5.13 -16.69 -9.80
C TYR A 60 5.01 -16.20 -11.24
N THR A 61 3.78 -16.07 -11.71
CA THR A 61 3.45 -15.57 -13.03
C THR A 61 3.51 -14.05 -13.08
N HIS A 62 3.50 -13.48 -14.29
CA HIS A 62 3.35 -12.04 -14.47
C HIS A 62 2.02 -11.52 -13.85
N GLN A 63 0.98 -12.34 -13.84
CA GLN A 63 -0.30 -12.03 -13.21
C GLN A 63 -0.14 -11.93 -11.68
N ASP A 64 0.58 -12.88 -11.06
CA ASP A 64 0.87 -12.83 -9.61
C ASP A 64 1.66 -11.58 -9.23
N ARG A 65 2.62 -11.21 -10.08
CA ARG A 65 3.41 -9.97 -9.93
C ARG A 65 2.50 -8.73 -9.96
N GLY A 66 1.59 -8.65 -10.94
CA GLY A 66 0.61 -7.56 -11.03
C GLY A 66 -0.33 -7.52 -9.83
N ARG A 67 -0.81 -8.69 -9.38
CA ARG A 67 -1.66 -8.82 -8.19
C ARG A 67 -0.91 -8.38 -6.93
N LEU A 68 0.33 -8.80 -6.74
CA LEU A 68 1.14 -8.39 -5.58
C LEU A 68 1.32 -6.88 -5.53
N LYS A 69 1.61 -6.23 -6.66
CA LYS A 69 1.70 -4.77 -6.74
C LYS A 69 0.42 -4.09 -6.26
N LEU A 70 -0.75 -4.57 -6.71
CA LEU A 70 -2.05 -4.03 -6.28
C LEU A 70 -2.35 -4.31 -4.80
N ILE A 71 -1.96 -5.49 -4.28
CA ILE A 71 -2.10 -5.84 -2.87
C ILE A 71 -1.31 -4.86 -1.99
N LEU A 72 -0.04 -4.64 -2.32
CA LEU A 72 0.82 -3.74 -1.56
C LEU A 72 0.33 -2.30 -1.61
N GLN A 73 -0.16 -1.86 -2.77
CA GLN A 73 -0.77 -0.54 -2.92
C GLN A 73 -2.04 -0.40 -2.08
N GLY A 74 -2.93 -1.38 -2.11
CA GLY A 74 -4.15 -1.40 -1.29
C GLY A 74 -3.83 -1.40 0.21
N LYS A 75 -2.83 -2.17 0.64
CA LYS A 75 -2.35 -2.15 2.03
C LYS A 75 -1.80 -0.79 2.44
N ARG A 76 -1.05 -0.13 1.57
CA ARG A 76 -0.55 1.23 1.81
C ARG A 76 -1.69 2.24 2.01
N PHE A 77 -2.80 2.08 1.30
CA PHE A 77 -3.99 2.92 1.47
C PHE A 77 -4.85 2.51 2.68
N GLY A 78 -4.49 1.43 3.36
CA GLY A 78 -5.20 0.94 4.55
C GLY A 78 -6.49 0.19 4.23
N PHE A 79 -6.63 -0.38 3.03
CA PHE A 79 -7.73 -1.30 2.72
C PHE A 79 -7.59 -2.62 3.47
N ALA A 80 -8.72 -3.20 3.87
CA ALA A 80 -8.74 -4.56 4.38
C ALA A 80 -8.37 -5.56 3.26
N LEU A 81 -7.80 -6.71 3.62
CA LEU A 81 -7.44 -7.73 2.62
C LEU A 81 -8.64 -8.23 1.82
N GLU A 82 -9.81 -8.26 2.43
CA GLU A 82 -11.05 -8.64 1.76
C GLU A 82 -11.45 -7.64 0.66
N ASP A 83 -11.33 -6.35 0.93
CA ASP A 83 -11.58 -5.31 -0.08
C ASP A 83 -10.59 -5.42 -1.24
N ILE A 84 -9.31 -5.69 -0.92
CA ILE A 84 -8.26 -5.91 -1.92
C ILE A 84 -8.58 -7.15 -2.75
N ARG A 85 -9.05 -8.25 -2.14
CA ARG A 85 -9.45 -9.47 -2.83
C ARG A 85 -10.59 -9.22 -3.81
N GLN A 86 -11.61 -8.49 -3.37
CA GLN A 86 -12.72 -8.10 -4.24
C GLN A 86 -12.24 -7.29 -5.45
N LEU A 87 -11.35 -6.33 -5.23
CA LEU A 87 -10.73 -5.55 -6.30
C LEU A 87 -9.97 -6.41 -7.31
N LEU A 88 -9.15 -7.35 -6.82
CA LEU A 88 -8.36 -8.25 -7.67
C LEU A 88 -9.25 -9.18 -8.51
N ASN A 89 -10.40 -9.59 -7.98
CA ASN A 89 -11.34 -10.44 -8.69
C ASN A 89 -12.10 -9.69 -9.80
N LEU A 90 -12.20 -8.36 -9.72
CA LEU A 90 -12.79 -7.53 -10.78
C LEU A 90 -12.06 -7.60 -12.11
N TYR A 91 -10.75 -7.82 -12.08
CA TYR A 91 -9.96 -7.95 -13.30
C TYR A 91 -10.27 -9.21 -14.10
N ASN A 92 -10.94 -10.20 -13.49
CA ASN A 92 -11.26 -11.49 -14.10
C ASN A 92 -12.69 -11.56 -14.66
N LEU A 93 -13.55 -10.55 -14.43
CA LEU A 93 -14.95 -10.56 -14.83
C LEU A 93 -15.19 -9.66 -16.05
N GLY A 94 -15.82 -10.20 -17.09
CA GLY A 94 -16.16 -9.50 -18.33
C GLY A 94 -17.14 -8.30 -18.14
N ASP A 95 -18.34 -8.38 -18.67
CA ASP A 95 -19.32 -7.27 -18.80
C ASP A 95 -19.84 -6.64 -17.49
N GLN A 96 -19.66 -7.28 -16.33
CA GLN A 96 -20.07 -6.72 -15.02
C GLN A 96 -19.07 -5.71 -14.44
N ARG A 97 -18.03 -5.34 -15.18
CA ARG A 97 -16.95 -4.44 -14.75
C ARG A 97 -17.46 -3.08 -14.28
N TYR A 98 -18.44 -2.50 -14.98
CA TYR A 98 -18.87 -1.12 -14.73
C TYR A 98 -19.39 -0.91 -13.29
N THR A 99 -20.35 -1.71 -12.86
CA THR A 99 -20.96 -1.60 -11.53
C THR A 99 -19.94 -1.82 -10.42
N GLN A 100 -18.99 -2.71 -10.65
CA GLN A 100 -17.96 -3.03 -9.68
C GLN A 100 -16.89 -1.95 -9.62
N TYR A 101 -16.49 -1.35 -10.75
CA TYR A 101 -15.63 -0.18 -10.78
C TYR A 101 -16.26 0.99 -10.02
N LEU A 102 -17.55 1.23 -10.17
CA LEU A 102 -18.26 2.26 -9.41
C LEU A 102 -18.14 2.03 -7.90
N ARG A 103 -18.46 0.82 -7.42
CA ARG A 103 -18.33 0.48 -5.98
C ARG A 103 -16.90 0.63 -5.47
N THR A 104 -15.92 0.26 -6.28
CA THR A 104 -14.50 0.44 -5.96
C THR A 104 -14.13 1.91 -5.80
N ILE A 105 -14.57 2.74 -6.74
CA ILE A 105 -14.34 4.18 -6.71
C ILE A 105 -15.00 4.81 -5.48
N GLU A 106 -16.22 4.40 -5.15
CA GLU A 106 -16.94 4.86 -3.95
C GLU A 106 -16.15 4.53 -2.67
N LYS A 107 -15.75 3.27 -2.49
CA LYS A 107 -14.90 2.86 -1.35
C LYS A 107 -13.57 3.62 -1.29
N ALA A 108 -12.95 3.86 -2.43
CA ALA A 108 -11.71 4.64 -2.50
C ALA A 108 -11.91 6.10 -2.10
N ARG A 109 -13.03 6.70 -2.50
CA ARG A 109 -13.41 8.07 -2.10
C ARG A 109 -13.68 8.17 -0.60
N GLU A 110 -14.43 7.23 -0.03
CA GLU A 110 -14.67 7.17 1.41
C GLU A 110 -13.36 7.04 2.20
N ARG A 111 -12.46 6.16 1.73
CA ARG A 111 -11.15 6.00 2.36
C ARG A 111 -10.32 7.27 2.27
N LEU A 112 -10.31 7.92 1.11
CA LEU A 112 -9.62 9.20 0.92
C LEU A 112 -10.14 10.28 1.87
N LYS A 113 -11.47 10.38 2.03
CA LYS A 113 -12.09 11.32 2.97
C LYS A 113 -11.62 11.06 4.41
N THR A 114 -11.60 9.79 4.83
CA THR A 114 -11.11 9.40 6.17
C THR A 114 -9.63 9.77 6.35
N MET A 115 -8.79 9.50 5.35
CA MET A 115 -7.36 9.84 5.42
C MET A 115 -7.13 11.35 5.50
N ILE A 116 -7.94 12.15 4.80
CA ILE A 116 -7.86 13.62 4.87
C ILE A 116 -8.24 14.08 6.28
N SER A 117 -9.32 13.57 6.86
CA SER A 117 -9.72 13.90 8.23
C SER A 117 -8.63 13.57 9.23
N GLN A 118 -8.06 12.36 9.16
CA GLN A 118 -6.97 11.94 10.03
C GLN A 118 -5.71 12.82 9.88
N ARG A 119 -5.39 13.26 8.66
CA ARG A 119 -4.29 14.18 8.40
C ARG A 119 -4.55 15.52 9.08
N ASP A 120 -5.76 16.05 8.96
CA ASP A 120 -6.14 17.35 9.49
C ASP A 120 -6.13 17.32 11.02
N GLU A 121 -6.70 16.28 11.64
CA GLU A 121 -6.64 16.04 13.10
C GLU A 121 -5.19 15.94 13.61
N LEU A 122 -4.33 15.21 12.88
CA LEU A 122 -2.92 15.09 13.23
C LEU A 122 -2.18 16.42 13.08
N SER A 123 -2.51 17.21 12.06
CA SER A 123 -1.93 18.54 11.85
C SER A 123 -2.28 19.48 13.00
N GLU A 124 -3.51 19.48 13.46
CA GLU A 124 -3.97 20.25 14.62
C GLU A 124 -3.21 19.83 15.89
N ALA A 125 -3.13 18.53 16.17
CA ALA A 125 -2.40 18.01 17.32
C ALA A 125 -0.90 18.36 17.30
N ILE A 126 -0.29 18.43 16.11
CA ILE A 126 1.11 18.86 15.95
C ILE A 126 1.27 20.32 16.32
N GLU A 127 0.38 21.20 15.89
CA GLU A 127 0.46 22.63 16.25
C GLU A 127 0.24 22.83 17.75
N ASP A 128 -0.74 22.16 18.36
CA ASP A 128 -0.96 22.18 19.81
C ASP A 128 0.29 21.75 20.58
N LEU A 129 0.92 20.69 20.14
CA LEU A 129 2.14 20.17 20.79
C LEU A 129 3.31 21.17 20.67
N LYS A 130 3.46 21.82 19.52
CA LYS A 130 4.46 22.88 19.32
C LYS A 130 4.27 24.04 20.30
N GLU A 131 3.02 24.47 20.49
CA GLU A 131 2.68 25.54 21.43
C GLU A 131 3.03 25.15 22.87
N HIS A 132 2.70 23.92 23.28
CA HIS A 132 3.05 23.40 24.61
C HIS A 132 4.58 23.32 24.82
N ILE A 133 5.34 22.88 23.82
CA ILE A 133 6.80 22.86 23.88
C ILE A 133 7.34 24.26 24.06
N LEU A 134 6.89 25.23 23.24
CA LEU A 134 7.33 26.61 23.31
C LEU A 134 7.03 27.24 24.68
N GLN A 135 5.87 26.92 25.24
CA GLN A 135 5.51 27.39 26.59
C GLN A 135 6.42 26.76 27.66
N GLY A 136 6.68 25.47 27.59
CA GLY A 136 7.61 24.79 28.50
C GLY A 136 9.02 25.37 28.45
N GLU A 137 9.54 25.64 27.26
CA GLU A 137 10.84 26.29 27.06
C GLU A 137 10.91 27.68 27.69
N LYS A 138 9.86 28.47 27.56
CA LYS A 138 9.77 29.78 28.21
C LYS A 138 9.78 29.69 29.74
N GLU A 139 9.07 28.74 30.32
CA GLU A 139 9.07 28.51 31.75
C GLU A 139 10.44 28.02 32.26
N LEU A 140 11.12 27.13 31.56
CA LEU A 140 12.48 26.70 31.85
C LEU A 140 13.46 27.86 31.82
N SER A 141 13.36 28.75 30.83
CA SER A 141 14.22 29.95 30.74
C SER A 141 14.04 30.87 31.96
N LYS A 142 12.80 31.09 32.39
CA LYS A 142 12.52 31.91 33.61
C LYS A 142 13.07 31.27 34.90
N MET A 143 13.09 29.94 35.00
CA MET A 143 13.64 29.24 36.13
C MET A 143 15.18 29.36 36.21
N ASN A 144 15.83 29.35 35.05
CA ASN A 144 17.29 29.51 34.97
C ASN A 144 17.76 30.94 35.22
N GLU A 145 16.91 31.96 35.06
CA GLU A 145 17.22 33.37 35.32
C GLU A 145 17.04 33.80 36.79
N LYS A 146 16.48 32.94 37.66
CA LYS A 146 16.39 33.23 39.08
C LYS A 146 17.76 33.06 39.72
N PRO A 147 18.39 34.13 40.26
CA PRO A 147 19.69 34.02 40.96
C PRO A 147 19.51 33.13 42.19
N ILE A 148 20.42 32.19 42.37
CA ILE A 148 20.56 31.43 43.60
C ILE A 148 20.95 32.44 44.68
N ILE A 149 19.97 32.88 45.45
CA ILE A 149 20.26 33.68 46.67
C ILE A 149 20.85 32.71 47.66
N THR A 150 22.17 32.63 47.68
CA THR A 150 22.94 31.95 48.75
C THR A 150 22.82 32.80 49.97
N THR A 151 22.11 32.32 51.00
CA THR A 151 22.09 32.87 52.34
C THR A 151 23.21 32.21 53.12
#